data_eddcae87632766bebcf76b4e96d1aa24
#
_entry.id   eddcae87632766bebcf76b4e96d1aa24
#
_cell.length_a   1.000
_cell.length_b   1.000
_cell.length_c   1.000
_cell.angle_alpha   90.00
_cell.angle_beta   90.00
_cell.angle_gamma   90.00
#
_symmetry.space_group_name_H-M   'P 1'
#
loop_
_entity.id
_entity.type
_entity.pdbx_description
1 polymer ?
#
loop_
_entity_poly.entity_id
_entity_poly.type
_entity_poly.pdbx_seq_one_letter_code
_entity_poly.pdbx_strand_id
1 'polypeptide(L)'
;MPTYTLPPGPPSKFFGLSFLSFRKDPIGFLSSATRRYGDLVGFRFGTQWAVFINNPDLIKDVLVTHDHAFGKGRGLLRAKRLLGEGLLTSEGSFHRRQRRLAQPAFHRQRVQGYGTVMTHYADQLRQSWQEGSTLDIDHEMMRLTLAIVAKTLFDADVTGEAEAIGQALTTTMESWRQLMLPFAELFEKLPLPVFRRFREARDRLDATIYRIIKERRADPTDRGDLLSMLMAAQDSEGDGTSMSDLQLRDELMTLFLAGHETTANLLTWTWYLLSQHPEVEGRLHEELDRLLSGRLPQPEDLPQLHYTEKVVAESMRLYPPAWIIGRRTLQEYEVSSYRLPPNTLILLSPFIMHRDERYHSDPQQFEPERWAPEAKTVRPRFSYFPFGGGSRQCIGESFAWMEGILLVATLAQRWRMRLLPGHPVAPRPLVTLRPKFGMKMKVERRAAK
;
A
#
# COMPACT_ATOMS: atom_id res chain seq x y z
N MET A 1 13.53 -37.38 14.13
CA MET A 1 13.13 -35.95 13.98
C MET A 1 12.86 -35.71 12.50
N PRO A 2 11.82 -34.97 12.13
CA PRO A 2 11.58 -34.67 10.71
C PRO A 2 12.80 -33.91 10.14
N THR A 3 13.25 -34.33 8.97
CA THR A 3 14.35 -33.64 8.27
C THR A 3 13.76 -32.48 7.50
N TYR A 4 14.05 -31.24 7.90
CA TYR A 4 13.63 -30.05 7.19
C TYR A 4 14.62 -29.70 6.08
N THR A 5 14.10 -29.26 4.95
CA THR A 5 14.88 -28.90 3.77
C THR A 5 14.52 -27.52 3.28
N LEU A 6 15.54 -26.72 2.97
CA LEU A 6 15.35 -25.41 2.29
C LEU A 6 15.50 -25.56 0.78
N PRO A 7 14.74 -24.79 0.00
CA PRO A 7 15.05 -24.59 -1.41
C PRO A 7 16.49 -24.10 -1.63
N PRO A 8 17.06 -24.27 -2.83
CA PRO A 8 18.36 -23.69 -3.19
C PRO A 8 18.40 -22.18 -2.94
N GLY A 9 19.57 -21.65 -2.63
CA GLY A 9 19.69 -20.22 -2.36
C GLY A 9 21.11 -19.76 -2.08
N PRO A 10 21.30 -18.48 -1.76
CA PRO A 10 22.61 -17.92 -1.45
C PRO A 10 23.26 -18.66 -0.29
N PRO A 11 24.56 -19.00 -0.39
CA PRO A 11 25.26 -19.74 0.64
C PRO A 11 25.25 -18.98 1.96
N SER A 12 24.81 -19.65 3.02
CA SER A 12 24.72 -19.08 4.39
C SER A 12 26.05 -19.21 5.19
N LYS A 13 27.20 -19.28 4.49
CA LYS A 13 28.52 -19.55 5.10
C LYS A 13 28.96 -18.54 6.17
N PHE A 14 28.38 -17.33 6.18
CA PHE A 14 28.60 -16.33 7.22
C PHE A 14 27.25 -15.89 7.81
N PHE A 15 27.09 -16.05 9.10
CA PHE A 15 25.93 -15.58 9.85
C PHE A 15 25.65 -14.09 9.52
N GLY A 16 24.55 -13.80 8.81
CA GLY A 16 24.09 -12.43 8.58
C GLY A 16 24.36 -11.83 7.19
N LEU A 17 25.21 -12.39 6.31
CA LEU A 17 25.49 -11.79 4.99
C LEU A 17 24.22 -11.65 4.12
N SER A 18 23.37 -12.67 4.08
CA SER A 18 22.09 -12.59 3.36
C SER A 18 21.18 -11.51 3.94
N PHE A 19 21.16 -11.35 5.26
CA PHE A 19 20.40 -10.30 5.93
C PHE A 19 20.95 -8.90 5.60
N LEU A 20 22.25 -8.72 5.62
CA LEU A 20 22.89 -7.44 5.29
C LEU A 20 22.65 -7.07 3.81
N SER A 21 22.80 -8.03 2.89
CA SER A 21 22.54 -7.81 1.47
C SER A 21 21.08 -7.47 1.22
N PHE A 22 20.15 -8.22 1.81
CA PHE A 22 18.71 -7.92 1.74
C PHE A 22 18.41 -6.55 2.36
N ARG A 23 19.01 -6.18 3.47
CA ARG A 23 18.80 -4.90 4.12
C ARG A 23 19.34 -3.72 3.31
N LYS A 24 20.46 -3.91 2.60
CA LYS A 24 21.09 -2.88 1.76
C LYS A 24 20.28 -2.62 0.49
N ASP A 25 19.92 -3.68 -0.22
CA ASP A 25 19.15 -3.65 -1.46
C ASP A 25 18.23 -4.89 -1.55
N PRO A 26 17.02 -4.84 -0.95
CA PRO A 26 16.14 -5.99 -0.94
C PRO A 26 15.60 -6.36 -2.32
N ILE A 27 15.36 -5.38 -3.19
CA ILE A 27 14.88 -5.62 -4.56
C ILE A 27 15.97 -6.30 -5.39
N GLY A 28 17.18 -5.75 -5.41
CA GLY A 28 18.31 -6.35 -6.12
C GLY A 28 18.68 -7.73 -5.60
N PHE A 29 18.62 -7.93 -4.26
CA PHE A 29 18.84 -9.24 -3.65
C PHE A 29 17.83 -10.28 -4.15
N LEU A 30 16.52 -10.00 -4.06
CA LEU A 30 15.48 -10.93 -4.50
C LEU A 30 15.51 -11.17 -6.00
N SER A 31 15.69 -10.12 -6.83
CA SER A 31 15.79 -10.25 -8.28
C SER A 31 16.99 -11.12 -8.71
N SER A 32 18.13 -10.93 -8.08
CA SER A 32 19.33 -11.72 -8.37
C SER A 32 19.17 -13.17 -7.91
N ALA A 33 18.54 -13.37 -6.76
CA ALA A 33 18.29 -14.69 -6.20
C ALA A 33 17.33 -15.49 -7.11
N THR A 34 16.23 -14.89 -7.56
CA THR A 34 15.28 -15.55 -8.48
C THR A 34 15.94 -15.93 -9.81
N ARG A 35 16.71 -15.03 -10.41
CA ARG A 35 17.44 -15.35 -11.67
C ARG A 35 18.40 -16.51 -11.52
N ARG A 36 19.03 -16.66 -10.35
CA ARG A 36 20.05 -17.68 -10.13
C ARG A 36 19.50 -19.02 -9.66
N TYR A 37 18.45 -19.01 -8.85
CA TYR A 37 17.96 -20.20 -8.13
C TYR A 37 16.54 -20.60 -8.53
N GLY A 38 15.85 -19.79 -9.35
CA GLY A 38 14.49 -20.06 -9.83
C GLY A 38 13.39 -19.56 -8.90
N ASP A 39 12.24 -20.19 -8.98
CA ASP A 39 10.99 -19.74 -8.36
C ASP A 39 10.92 -19.86 -6.84
N LEU A 40 11.72 -20.77 -6.28
CA LEU A 40 11.81 -21.01 -4.84
C LEU A 40 13.25 -20.77 -4.38
N VAL A 41 13.43 -19.77 -3.53
CA VAL A 41 14.76 -19.42 -3.02
C VAL A 41 14.77 -19.49 -1.51
N GLY A 42 15.60 -20.41 -0.95
CA GLY A 42 15.81 -20.57 0.47
C GLY A 42 17.01 -19.76 0.96
N PHE A 43 16.88 -19.08 2.10
CA PHE A 43 18.00 -18.39 2.76
C PHE A 43 17.75 -18.24 4.25
N ARG A 44 18.73 -17.70 4.99
CA ARG A 44 18.61 -17.50 6.43
C ARG A 44 18.91 -16.06 6.83
N PHE A 45 18.10 -15.54 7.74
CA PHE A 45 18.35 -14.30 8.47
C PHE A 45 18.79 -14.66 9.91
N GLY A 46 20.07 -14.91 10.10
CA GLY A 46 20.57 -15.51 11.34
C GLY A 46 20.03 -16.94 11.50
N THR A 47 19.29 -17.20 12.59
CA THR A 47 18.61 -18.48 12.83
C THR A 47 17.27 -18.61 12.10
N GLN A 48 16.73 -17.52 11.56
CA GLN A 48 15.43 -17.49 10.91
C GLN A 48 15.51 -18.10 9.52
N TRP A 49 14.73 -19.13 9.24
CA TRP A 49 14.50 -19.65 7.90
C TRP A 49 13.64 -18.69 7.12
N ALA A 50 13.98 -18.50 5.85
CA ALA A 50 13.22 -17.67 4.91
C ALA A 50 13.14 -18.33 3.54
N VAL A 51 11.99 -18.25 2.91
CA VAL A 51 11.76 -18.71 1.54
C VAL A 51 11.10 -17.59 0.75
N PHE A 52 11.70 -17.23 -0.36
CA PHE A 52 11.09 -16.34 -1.35
C PHE A 52 10.43 -17.20 -2.42
N ILE A 53 9.20 -16.84 -2.77
CA ILE A 53 8.38 -17.55 -3.76
C ILE A 53 8.06 -16.60 -4.92
N ASN A 54 8.43 -16.97 -6.14
CA ASN A 54 8.16 -16.25 -7.39
C ASN A 54 7.44 -17.14 -8.41
N ASN A 55 6.36 -17.80 -7.96
CA ASN A 55 5.53 -18.66 -8.80
C ASN A 55 4.06 -18.38 -8.50
N PRO A 56 3.19 -18.06 -9.48
CA PRO A 56 1.80 -17.67 -9.26
C PRO A 56 0.96 -18.72 -8.52
N ASP A 57 1.14 -20.00 -8.82
CA ASP A 57 0.37 -21.08 -8.18
C ASP A 57 0.77 -21.25 -6.72
N LEU A 58 2.06 -21.19 -6.42
CA LEU A 58 2.55 -21.24 -5.04
C LEU A 58 2.19 -19.98 -4.25
N ILE A 59 2.15 -18.81 -4.89
CA ILE A 59 1.64 -17.57 -4.29
C ILE A 59 0.16 -17.71 -3.95
N LYS A 60 -0.64 -18.27 -4.88
CA LYS A 60 -2.06 -18.59 -4.64
C LYS A 60 -2.20 -19.56 -3.48
N ASP A 61 -1.35 -20.57 -3.43
CA ASP A 61 -1.35 -21.57 -2.37
C ASP A 61 -1.18 -20.94 -0.99
N VAL A 62 -0.16 -20.08 -0.82
CA VAL A 62 0.14 -19.38 0.44
C VAL A 62 -0.93 -18.35 0.82
N LEU A 63 -1.48 -17.62 -0.15
CA LEU A 63 -2.38 -16.51 0.13
C LEU A 63 -3.85 -16.91 0.23
N VAL A 64 -4.24 -18.00 -0.45
CA VAL A 64 -5.66 -18.39 -0.60
C VAL A 64 -5.91 -19.81 -0.16
N THR A 65 -5.25 -20.81 -0.77
CA THR A 65 -5.60 -22.23 -0.60
C THR A 65 -5.32 -22.71 0.83
N HIS A 66 -4.15 -22.36 1.35
CA HIS A 66 -3.71 -22.75 2.68
C HIS A 66 -3.44 -21.55 3.59
N ASP A 67 -4.16 -20.45 3.41
CA ASP A 67 -3.96 -19.20 4.16
C ASP A 67 -4.02 -19.38 5.68
N HIS A 68 -4.79 -20.37 6.16
CA HIS A 68 -4.89 -20.74 7.57
C HIS A 68 -3.58 -21.31 8.16
N ALA A 69 -2.71 -21.87 7.32
CA ALA A 69 -1.39 -22.38 7.75
C ALA A 69 -0.36 -21.26 7.96
N PHE A 70 -0.72 -20.01 7.62
CA PHE A 70 0.19 -18.87 7.66
C PHE A 70 -0.30 -17.75 8.56
N GLY A 71 0.61 -17.24 9.38
CA GLY A 71 0.46 -16.00 10.13
C GLY A 71 1.09 -14.82 9.39
N LYS A 72 0.93 -13.62 9.93
CA LYS A 72 1.59 -12.41 9.45
C LYS A 72 3.11 -12.50 9.64
N GLY A 73 3.86 -11.93 8.71
CA GLY A 73 5.31 -11.87 8.81
C GLY A 73 5.77 -11.03 10.02
N ARG A 74 6.96 -11.32 10.52
CA ARG A 74 7.53 -10.65 11.71
C ARG A 74 7.57 -9.12 11.59
N GLY A 75 7.71 -8.58 10.38
CA GLY A 75 7.64 -7.15 10.15
C GLY A 75 6.32 -6.57 10.65
N LEU A 76 5.18 -7.09 10.16
CA LEU A 76 3.87 -6.63 10.59
C LEU A 76 3.58 -6.88 12.08
N LEU A 77 4.10 -7.97 12.66
CA LEU A 77 3.96 -8.19 14.10
C LEU A 77 4.69 -7.12 14.93
N ARG A 78 5.82 -6.62 14.43
CA ARG A 78 6.52 -5.49 15.08
C ARG A 78 5.80 -4.16 14.90
N ALA A 79 5.01 -4.01 13.83
CA ALA A 79 4.16 -2.84 13.63
C ALA A 79 3.08 -2.65 14.70
N LYS A 80 2.76 -3.68 15.48
CA LYS A 80 1.83 -3.58 16.64
C LYS A 80 2.20 -2.46 17.61
N ARG A 81 3.46 -2.06 17.68
CA ARG A 81 3.91 -0.94 18.52
C ARG A 81 3.33 0.41 18.11
N LEU A 82 3.04 0.58 16.83
CA LEU A 82 2.38 1.76 16.28
C LEU A 82 0.88 1.52 16.09
N LEU A 83 0.53 0.40 15.47
CA LEU A 83 -0.80 0.11 14.96
C LEU A 83 -1.69 -0.67 15.96
N GLY A 84 -1.14 -1.06 17.13
CA GLY A 84 -1.87 -1.92 18.06
C GLY A 84 -2.32 -3.23 17.41
N GLU A 85 -3.52 -3.68 17.73
CA GLU A 85 -4.18 -4.90 17.19
C GLU A 85 -5.18 -4.57 16.07
N GLY A 86 -4.92 -3.52 15.27
CA GLY A 86 -5.77 -3.18 14.13
C GLY A 86 -5.72 -4.24 13.01
N LEU A 87 -6.52 -4.07 11.98
CA LEU A 87 -6.73 -5.05 10.90
C LEU A 87 -5.43 -5.51 10.24
N LEU A 88 -4.44 -4.61 10.11
CA LEU A 88 -3.15 -4.95 9.48
C LEU A 88 -2.27 -5.86 10.36
N THR A 89 -2.40 -5.80 11.68
CA THR A 89 -1.50 -6.45 12.65
C THR A 89 -2.15 -7.59 13.42
N SER A 90 -3.47 -7.63 13.54
CA SER A 90 -4.24 -8.68 14.23
C SER A 90 -4.15 -10.03 13.51
N GLU A 91 -4.32 -11.13 14.25
CA GLU A 91 -4.27 -12.50 13.73
C GLU A 91 -5.47 -13.35 14.21
N GLY A 92 -5.65 -14.51 13.59
CA GLY A 92 -6.61 -15.54 14.03
C GLY A 92 -8.08 -15.08 14.02
N SER A 93 -8.82 -15.49 15.05
CA SER A 93 -10.24 -15.15 15.22
C SER A 93 -10.46 -13.65 15.41
N PHE A 94 -9.56 -12.97 16.12
CA PHE A 94 -9.62 -11.53 16.32
C PHE A 94 -9.53 -10.76 15.00
N HIS A 95 -8.60 -11.12 14.10
CA HIS A 95 -8.53 -10.52 12.77
C HIS A 95 -9.82 -10.74 11.98
N ARG A 96 -10.40 -11.95 12.01
CA ARG A 96 -11.67 -12.24 11.30
C ARG A 96 -12.82 -11.37 11.84
N ARG A 97 -12.88 -11.21 13.18
CA ARG A 97 -13.86 -10.33 13.82
C ARG A 97 -13.69 -8.87 13.36
N GLN A 98 -12.49 -8.33 13.47
CA GLN A 98 -12.22 -6.94 13.07
C GLN A 98 -12.53 -6.71 11.58
N ARG A 99 -12.13 -7.65 10.72
CA ARG A 99 -12.45 -7.55 9.29
C ARG A 99 -13.95 -7.54 9.02
N ARG A 100 -14.72 -8.40 9.68
CA ARG A 100 -16.18 -8.45 9.54
C ARG A 100 -16.84 -7.14 9.96
N LEU A 101 -16.41 -6.56 11.07
CA LEU A 101 -16.91 -5.27 11.56
C LEU A 101 -16.56 -4.10 10.64
N ALA A 102 -15.38 -4.10 10.03
CA ALA A 102 -14.93 -3.04 9.12
C ALA A 102 -15.45 -3.20 7.67
N GLN A 103 -15.73 -4.43 7.22
CA GLN A 103 -16.08 -4.74 5.83
C GLN A 103 -17.25 -3.91 5.26
N PRO A 104 -18.36 -3.64 6.01
CA PRO A 104 -19.49 -2.85 5.50
C PRO A 104 -19.11 -1.46 5.02
N ALA A 105 -18.12 -0.82 5.65
CA ALA A 105 -17.64 0.51 5.26
C ALA A 105 -16.98 0.55 3.88
N PHE A 106 -16.50 -0.59 3.41
CA PHE A 106 -15.84 -0.73 2.11
C PHE A 106 -16.73 -1.37 1.04
N HIS A 107 -18.05 -1.51 1.32
CA HIS A 107 -19.00 -1.93 0.29
C HIS A 107 -19.12 -0.88 -0.82
N ARG A 108 -19.30 -1.36 -2.05
CA ARG A 108 -19.32 -0.55 -3.28
C ARG A 108 -20.19 0.72 -3.17
N GLN A 109 -21.38 0.59 -2.60
CA GLN A 109 -22.33 1.71 -2.45
C GLN A 109 -21.77 2.82 -1.53
N ARG A 110 -21.10 2.45 -0.42
CA ARG A 110 -20.46 3.42 0.48
C ARG A 110 -19.25 4.07 -0.17
N VAL A 111 -18.40 3.25 -0.80
CA VAL A 111 -17.22 3.75 -1.51
C VAL A 111 -17.63 4.76 -2.60
N GLN A 112 -18.71 4.53 -3.34
CA GLN A 112 -19.24 5.48 -4.31
C GLN A 112 -19.54 6.85 -3.67
N GLY A 113 -20.11 6.89 -2.48
CA GLY A 113 -20.36 8.13 -1.75
C GLY A 113 -19.09 8.94 -1.43
N TYR A 114 -17.93 8.30 -1.35
CA TYR A 114 -16.65 9.00 -1.12
C TYR A 114 -16.05 9.64 -2.36
N GLY A 115 -16.46 9.21 -3.57
CA GLY A 115 -15.87 9.69 -4.82
C GLY A 115 -16.04 11.20 -5.05
N THR A 116 -17.16 11.78 -4.64
CA THR A 116 -17.38 13.23 -4.70
C THR A 116 -16.39 14.01 -3.82
N VAL A 117 -16.07 13.47 -2.66
CA VAL A 117 -15.07 14.06 -1.77
C VAL A 117 -13.69 13.97 -2.40
N MET A 118 -13.34 12.83 -3.01
CA MET A 118 -12.06 12.64 -3.72
C MET A 118 -11.86 13.66 -4.82
N THR A 119 -12.87 13.84 -5.69
CA THR A 119 -12.79 14.79 -6.80
C THR A 119 -12.78 16.24 -6.32
N HIS A 120 -13.51 16.56 -5.25
CA HIS A 120 -13.52 17.90 -4.68
C HIS A 120 -12.11 18.30 -4.14
N TYR A 121 -11.46 17.45 -3.35
CA TYR A 121 -10.11 17.74 -2.85
C TYR A 121 -9.07 17.79 -3.98
N ALA A 122 -9.21 16.95 -4.98
CA ALA A 122 -8.35 16.99 -6.17
C ALA A 122 -8.56 18.29 -6.97
N ASP A 123 -9.79 18.79 -7.06
CA ASP A 123 -10.11 20.05 -7.71
C ASP A 123 -9.52 21.24 -6.95
N GLN A 124 -9.65 21.26 -5.63
CA GLN A 124 -8.99 22.28 -4.81
C GLN A 124 -7.46 22.28 -5.02
N LEU A 125 -6.85 21.10 -5.05
CA LEU A 125 -5.42 20.97 -5.26
C LEU A 125 -5.02 21.48 -6.66
N ARG A 126 -5.72 21.06 -7.74
CA ARG A 126 -5.39 21.49 -9.10
C ARG A 126 -5.58 22.98 -9.33
N GLN A 127 -6.49 23.64 -8.56
CA GLN A 127 -6.69 25.09 -8.60
C GLN A 127 -5.57 25.85 -7.89
N SER A 128 -4.94 25.27 -6.88
CA SER A 128 -3.83 25.89 -6.13
C SER A 128 -2.50 25.92 -6.90
N TRP A 129 -2.35 25.07 -7.92
CA TRP A 129 -1.12 24.98 -8.70
C TRP A 129 -1.00 26.13 -9.71
N GLN A 130 0.24 26.59 -9.88
CA GLN A 130 0.59 27.66 -10.83
C GLN A 130 1.44 27.11 -11.97
N GLU A 131 1.13 27.55 -13.19
CA GLU A 131 1.89 27.17 -14.37
C GLU A 131 3.38 27.54 -14.24
N GLY A 132 4.22 26.59 -14.63
CA GLY A 132 5.67 26.74 -14.56
C GLY A 132 6.27 26.55 -13.17
N SER A 133 5.44 26.40 -12.13
CA SER A 133 5.95 26.11 -10.78
C SER A 133 6.59 24.72 -10.68
N THR A 134 7.56 24.60 -9.79
CA THR A 134 8.19 23.34 -9.43
C THR A 134 7.62 22.85 -8.12
N LEU A 135 7.03 21.66 -8.13
CA LEU A 135 6.43 21.01 -6.97
C LEU A 135 7.13 19.67 -6.67
N ASP A 136 7.15 19.30 -5.41
CA ASP A 136 7.42 17.90 -5.03
C ASP A 136 6.10 17.12 -5.05
N ILE A 137 5.88 16.38 -6.14
CA ILE A 137 4.63 15.65 -6.36
C ILE A 137 4.43 14.54 -5.33
N ASP A 138 5.48 13.95 -4.78
CA ASP A 138 5.35 13.01 -3.65
C ASP A 138 4.68 13.70 -2.45
N HIS A 139 5.14 14.89 -2.08
CA HIS A 139 4.55 15.68 -1.00
C HIS A 139 3.10 16.11 -1.30
N GLU A 140 2.82 16.56 -2.52
CA GLU A 140 1.47 16.96 -2.92
C GLU A 140 0.48 15.79 -2.87
N MET A 141 0.86 14.61 -3.36
CA MET A 141 0.01 13.42 -3.32
C MET A 141 -0.18 12.91 -1.89
N MET A 142 0.85 12.96 -1.05
CA MET A 142 0.73 12.64 0.38
C MET A 142 -0.28 13.56 1.08
N ARG A 143 -0.21 14.87 0.84
CA ARG A 143 -1.15 15.85 1.43
C ARG A 143 -2.58 15.63 0.95
N LEU A 144 -2.78 15.37 -0.35
CA LEU A 144 -4.07 15.13 -0.95
C LEU A 144 -4.75 13.90 -0.37
N THR A 145 -4.07 12.75 -0.42
CA THR A 145 -4.64 11.49 0.06
C THR A 145 -4.86 11.47 1.58
N LEU A 146 -4.04 12.21 2.34
CA LEU A 146 -4.25 12.41 3.77
C LEU A 146 -5.57 13.14 4.06
N ALA A 147 -5.84 14.23 3.35
CA ALA A 147 -7.07 15.00 3.49
C ALA A 147 -8.30 14.16 3.09
N ILE A 148 -8.20 13.41 2.00
CA ILE A 148 -9.28 12.53 1.52
C ILE A 148 -9.59 11.44 2.55
N VAL A 149 -8.58 10.73 3.06
CA VAL A 149 -8.78 9.68 4.07
C VAL A 149 -9.38 10.24 5.35
N ALA A 150 -8.89 11.37 5.84
CA ALA A 150 -9.42 12.01 7.04
C ALA A 150 -10.90 12.38 6.88
N LYS A 151 -11.26 12.94 5.73
CA LYS A 151 -12.66 13.33 5.46
C LYS A 151 -13.56 12.13 5.20
N THR A 152 -13.13 11.18 4.36
CA THR A 152 -14.01 10.06 3.96
C THR A 152 -14.18 9.00 5.02
N LEU A 153 -13.13 8.69 5.78
CA LEU A 153 -13.18 7.62 6.77
C LEU A 153 -13.58 8.10 8.18
N PHE A 154 -13.34 9.38 8.48
CA PHE A 154 -13.54 9.89 9.86
C PHE A 154 -14.38 11.18 9.92
N ASP A 155 -14.80 11.69 8.77
CA ASP A 155 -15.42 13.03 8.65
C ASP A 155 -14.66 14.12 9.45
N ALA A 156 -13.34 13.97 9.50
CA ALA A 156 -12.47 14.87 10.24
C ALA A 156 -11.83 15.88 9.28
N ASP A 157 -11.87 17.15 9.66
CA ASP A 157 -11.07 18.17 9.03
C ASP A 157 -9.69 18.22 9.70
N VAL A 158 -8.69 17.79 8.96
CA VAL A 158 -7.28 17.83 9.39
C VAL A 158 -6.48 18.87 8.63
N THR A 159 -7.11 19.75 7.86
CA THR A 159 -6.43 20.71 6.97
C THR A 159 -5.42 21.57 7.75
N GLY A 160 -5.77 22.01 8.94
CA GLY A 160 -4.88 22.79 9.81
C GLY A 160 -3.75 21.98 10.47
N GLU A 161 -3.87 20.66 10.53
CA GLU A 161 -2.90 19.75 11.17
C GLU A 161 -2.19 18.82 10.15
N ALA A 162 -2.59 18.88 8.87
CA ALA A 162 -2.17 17.91 7.84
C ALA A 162 -0.64 17.81 7.72
N GLU A 163 0.06 18.94 7.77
CA GLU A 163 1.53 18.97 7.72
C GLU A 163 2.15 18.24 8.93
N ALA A 164 1.65 18.50 10.13
CA ALA A 164 2.16 17.89 11.37
C ALA A 164 1.85 16.38 11.42
N ILE A 165 0.67 15.97 10.95
CA ILE A 165 0.27 14.57 10.84
C ILE A 165 1.11 13.86 9.77
N GLY A 166 1.29 14.47 8.60
CA GLY A 166 2.12 13.96 7.52
C GLY A 166 3.58 13.75 7.94
N GLN A 167 4.15 14.71 8.68
CA GLN A 167 5.50 14.59 9.26
C GLN A 167 5.58 13.46 10.29
N ALA A 168 4.57 13.30 11.15
CA ALA A 168 4.52 12.22 12.13
C ALA A 168 4.43 10.85 11.44
N LEU A 169 3.59 10.70 10.41
CA LEU A 169 3.48 9.48 9.60
C LEU A 169 4.82 9.16 8.91
N THR A 170 5.44 10.15 8.28
CA THR A 170 6.76 9.97 7.64
C THR A 170 7.83 9.55 8.65
N THR A 171 7.89 10.19 9.81
CA THR A 171 8.83 9.84 10.89
C THR A 171 8.65 8.42 11.38
N THR A 172 7.41 7.96 11.54
CA THR A 172 7.12 6.58 11.96
C THR A 172 7.54 5.56 10.90
N MET A 173 7.31 5.86 9.61
CA MET A 173 7.72 5.01 8.49
C MET A 173 9.25 4.93 8.34
N GLU A 174 9.95 6.05 8.47
CA GLU A 174 11.41 6.08 8.40
C GLU A 174 12.07 5.34 9.58
N SER A 175 11.45 5.39 10.74
CA SER A 175 11.89 4.65 11.94
C SER A 175 11.70 3.14 11.82
N TRP A 176 10.94 2.68 10.81
CA TRP A 176 10.68 1.25 10.59
C TRP A 176 11.94 0.40 10.48
N ARG A 177 12.96 0.88 9.77
CA ARG A 177 14.23 0.14 9.62
C ARG A 177 14.94 -0.12 10.94
N GLN A 178 14.80 0.78 11.90
CA GLN A 178 15.37 0.65 13.25
C GLN A 178 14.52 -0.28 14.11
N LEU A 179 13.20 -0.22 13.97
CA LEU A 179 12.27 -1.13 14.65
C LEU A 179 12.43 -2.59 14.20
N MET A 180 12.96 -2.83 12.99
CA MET A 180 13.26 -4.17 12.47
C MET A 180 14.59 -4.76 13.01
N LEU A 181 15.40 -3.99 13.72
CA LEU A 181 16.66 -4.52 14.30
C LEU A 181 16.39 -5.61 15.34
N PRO A 182 17.28 -6.61 15.45
CA PRO A 182 17.29 -7.50 16.60
C PRO A 182 17.41 -6.65 17.88
N PHE A 183 16.67 -7.05 18.91
CA PHE A 183 16.66 -6.36 20.23
C PHE A 183 16.19 -4.89 20.19
N ALA A 184 15.53 -4.43 19.13
CA ALA A 184 14.97 -3.07 19.05
C ALA A 184 14.13 -2.72 20.30
N GLU A 185 13.47 -3.72 20.90
CA GLU A 185 12.69 -3.59 22.15
C GLU A 185 13.50 -3.09 23.35
N LEU A 186 14.74 -3.54 23.45
CA LEU A 186 15.65 -3.09 24.50
C LEU A 186 16.12 -1.65 24.22
N PHE A 187 16.45 -1.37 22.96
CA PHE A 187 16.92 -0.04 22.54
C PHE A 187 15.83 1.03 22.58
N GLU A 188 14.56 0.65 22.41
CA GLU A 188 13.43 1.57 22.48
C GLU A 188 13.27 2.23 23.86
N LYS A 189 13.69 1.53 24.91
CA LYS A 189 13.71 2.06 26.29
C LYS A 189 14.84 3.08 26.52
N LEU A 190 15.83 3.10 25.66
CA LEU A 190 16.95 4.04 25.76
C LEU A 190 16.55 5.42 25.19
N PRO A 191 17.13 6.52 25.71
CA PRO A 191 16.85 7.89 25.26
C PRO A 191 17.55 8.22 23.91
N LEU A 192 17.59 7.25 23.00
CA LEU A 192 18.20 7.46 21.69
C LEU A 192 17.30 8.37 20.82
N PRO A 193 17.88 9.35 20.08
CA PRO A 193 17.11 10.34 19.33
C PRO A 193 16.09 9.75 18.37
N VAL A 194 16.42 8.63 17.71
CA VAL A 194 15.50 7.95 16.77
C VAL A 194 14.27 7.38 17.45
N PHE A 195 14.43 6.75 18.62
CA PHE A 195 13.29 6.18 19.35
C PHE A 195 12.48 7.27 20.07
N ARG A 196 13.11 8.38 20.47
CA ARG A 196 12.41 9.55 20.99
C ARG A 196 11.51 10.15 19.93
N ARG A 197 12.04 10.44 18.72
CA ARG A 197 11.25 10.95 17.58
C ARG A 197 10.10 10.03 17.22
N PHE A 198 10.32 8.72 17.23
CA PHE A 198 9.26 7.74 16.97
C PHE A 198 8.15 7.83 18.02
N ARG A 199 8.48 7.91 19.31
CA ARG A 199 7.49 8.04 20.39
C ARG A 199 6.71 9.35 20.26
N GLU A 200 7.39 10.48 20.09
CA GLU A 200 6.77 11.79 19.91
C GLU A 200 5.82 11.81 18.70
N ALA A 201 6.21 11.20 17.59
CA ALA A 201 5.37 11.07 16.39
C ALA A 201 4.14 10.19 16.64
N ARG A 202 4.32 9.03 17.30
CA ARG A 202 3.22 8.13 17.67
C ARG A 202 2.25 8.82 18.62
N ASP A 203 2.75 9.47 19.68
CA ASP A 203 1.92 10.12 20.70
C ASP A 203 1.10 11.28 20.09
N ARG A 204 1.64 11.97 19.09
CA ARG A 204 0.89 12.98 18.31
C ARG A 204 -0.23 12.36 17.49
N LEU A 205 0.05 11.26 16.78
CA LEU A 205 -0.98 10.54 16.01
C LEU A 205 -2.08 10.00 16.94
N ASP A 206 -1.70 9.44 18.08
CA ASP A 206 -2.63 8.95 19.09
C ASP A 206 -3.53 10.08 19.63
N ALA A 207 -2.94 11.23 19.94
CA ALA A 207 -3.71 12.38 20.42
C ALA A 207 -4.76 12.84 19.39
N THR A 208 -4.40 12.89 18.10
CA THR A 208 -5.34 13.22 17.03
C THR A 208 -6.47 12.18 16.93
N ILE A 209 -6.15 10.89 16.93
CA ILE A 209 -7.15 9.83 16.82
C ILE A 209 -8.09 9.81 18.04
N TYR A 210 -7.55 9.89 19.25
CA TYR A 210 -8.40 9.93 20.46
C TYR A 210 -9.26 11.19 20.53
N ARG A 211 -8.78 12.33 20.00
CA ARG A 211 -9.63 13.53 19.86
C ARG A 211 -10.82 13.26 18.95
N ILE A 212 -10.59 12.68 17.77
CA ILE A 212 -11.64 12.32 16.80
C ILE A 212 -12.65 11.34 17.42
N ILE A 213 -12.18 10.30 18.13
CA ILE A 213 -13.06 9.34 18.83
C ILE A 213 -13.90 10.06 19.89
N LYS A 214 -13.29 10.92 20.69
CA LYS A 214 -13.97 11.66 21.77
C LYS A 214 -15.05 12.59 21.21
N GLU A 215 -14.75 13.35 20.16
CA GLU A 215 -15.69 14.23 19.47
C GLU A 215 -16.89 13.44 18.94
N ARG A 216 -16.64 12.28 18.33
CA ARG A 216 -17.70 11.42 17.80
C ARG A 216 -18.52 10.73 18.88
N ARG A 217 -17.94 10.40 20.04
CA ARG A 217 -18.67 9.90 21.21
C ARG A 217 -19.62 10.95 21.81
N ALA A 218 -19.22 12.23 21.76
CA ALA A 218 -20.05 13.36 22.24
C ALA A 218 -21.21 13.68 21.27
N ASP A 219 -21.03 13.39 19.96
CA ASP A 219 -22.05 13.55 18.92
C ASP A 219 -22.18 12.24 18.12
N PRO A 220 -23.03 11.29 18.56
CA PRO A 220 -23.16 9.96 17.97
C PRO A 220 -23.98 9.94 16.66
N THR A 221 -24.21 11.07 16.03
CA THR A 221 -24.90 11.16 14.74
C THR A 221 -24.15 10.32 13.69
N ASP A 222 -24.86 9.44 12.99
CA ASP A 222 -24.29 8.70 11.86
C ASP A 222 -23.99 9.68 10.71
N ARG A 223 -22.72 9.88 10.44
CA ARG A 223 -22.23 10.75 9.36
C ARG A 223 -21.96 9.98 8.06
N GLY A 224 -22.30 8.69 8.03
CA GLY A 224 -22.10 7.83 6.88
C GLY A 224 -20.64 7.47 6.61
N ASP A 225 -19.73 7.78 7.52
CA ASP A 225 -18.30 7.48 7.45
C ASP A 225 -17.94 6.15 8.14
N LEU A 226 -16.70 5.71 7.95
CA LEU A 226 -16.21 4.47 8.56
C LEU A 226 -16.27 4.51 10.09
N LEU A 227 -15.91 5.64 10.72
CA LEU A 227 -15.89 5.74 12.17
C LEU A 227 -17.28 5.56 12.77
N SER A 228 -18.31 6.18 12.19
CA SER A 228 -19.71 5.98 12.63
C SER A 228 -20.11 4.50 12.56
N MET A 229 -19.71 3.82 11.46
CA MET A 229 -20.02 2.39 11.31
C MET A 229 -19.28 1.51 12.30
N LEU A 230 -17.99 1.76 12.56
CA LEU A 230 -17.21 1.00 13.55
C LEU A 230 -17.73 1.20 14.97
N MET A 231 -18.18 2.41 15.30
CA MET A 231 -18.76 2.71 16.61
C MET A 231 -20.14 2.07 16.82
N ALA A 232 -20.94 1.97 15.75
CA ALA A 232 -22.25 1.33 15.77
C ALA A 232 -22.16 -0.20 15.60
N ALA A 233 -21.04 -0.73 15.11
CA ALA A 233 -20.90 -2.14 14.81
C ALA A 233 -20.94 -3.00 16.08
N GLN A 234 -21.82 -4.01 16.06
CA GLN A 234 -21.91 -5.05 17.09
C GLN A 234 -21.53 -6.40 16.46
N ASP A 235 -20.82 -7.22 17.21
CA ASP A 235 -20.44 -8.56 16.74
C ASP A 235 -21.60 -9.54 16.85
N SER A 236 -22.50 -9.51 15.87
CA SER A 236 -23.69 -10.36 15.84
C SER A 236 -23.43 -11.87 15.75
N GLU A 237 -22.22 -12.28 15.33
CA GLU A 237 -21.81 -13.68 15.26
C GLU A 237 -20.88 -14.09 16.44
N GLY A 238 -20.61 -13.19 17.36
CA GLY A 238 -19.76 -13.37 18.53
C GLY A 238 -20.49 -13.07 19.85
N ASP A 239 -19.88 -12.22 20.65
CA ASP A 239 -20.37 -11.87 21.98
C ASP A 239 -21.34 -10.67 22.03
N GLY A 240 -21.72 -10.13 20.88
CA GLY A 240 -22.60 -8.95 20.77
C GLY A 240 -21.96 -7.64 21.17
N THR A 241 -20.67 -7.62 21.54
CA THR A 241 -20.00 -6.41 22.00
C THR A 241 -19.60 -5.48 20.86
N SER A 242 -19.58 -4.18 21.13
CA SER A 242 -19.03 -3.15 20.24
C SER A 242 -17.52 -3.00 20.44
N MET A 243 -16.86 -2.22 19.56
CA MET A 243 -15.44 -1.90 19.70
C MET A 243 -15.18 -0.96 20.89
N SER A 244 -14.18 -1.29 21.70
CA SER A 244 -13.64 -0.37 22.70
C SER A 244 -12.89 0.79 22.05
N ASP A 245 -12.65 1.89 22.78
CA ASP A 245 -11.90 3.04 22.25
C ASP A 245 -10.47 2.66 21.85
N LEU A 246 -9.84 1.69 22.53
CA LEU A 246 -8.55 1.15 22.13
C LEU A 246 -8.63 0.40 20.79
N GLN A 247 -9.65 -0.42 20.60
CA GLN A 247 -9.87 -1.12 19.32
C GLN A 247 -10.17 -0.13 18.18
N LEU A 248 -11.02 0.88 18.45
CA LEU A 248 -11.27 1.96 17.49
C LEU A 248 -9.98 2.69 17.14
N ARG A 249 -9.17 3.07 18.13
CA ARG A 249 -7.86 3.71 17.91
C ARG A 249 -6.97 2.85 17.00
N ASP A 250 -6.88 1.56 17.26
CA ASP A 250 -6.01 0.65 16.50
C ASP A 250 -6.48 0.48 15.05
N GLU A 251 -7.79 0.42 14.83
CA GLU A 251 -8.36 0.38 13.48
C GLU A 251 -8.19 1.70 12.74
N LEU A 252 -8.49 2.84 13.39
CA LEU A 252 -8.34 4.16 12.80
C LEU A 252 -6.88 4.43 12.41
N MET A 253 -5.93 4.14 13.32
CA MET A 253 -4.49 4.26 13.05
C MET A 253 -4.08 3.41 11.85
N THR A 254 -4.58 2.17 11.79
CA THR A 254 -4.29 1.23 10.69
C THR A 254 -4.81 1.75 9.36
N LEU A 255 -6.08 2.16 9.32
CA LEU A 255 -6.74 2.59 8.09
C LEU A 255 -6.26 3.97 7.63
N PHE A 256 -5.95 4.86 8.56
CA PHE A 256 -5.37 6.17 8.28
C PHE A 256 -4.01 6.03 7.56
N LEU A 257 -3.13 5.19 8.11
CA LEU A 257 -1.83 4.94 7.52
C LEU A 257 -1.93 4.21 6.18
N ALA A 258 -2.76 3.15 6.11
CA ALA A 258 -2.88 2.31 4.93
C ALA A 258 -3.55 3.04 3.75
N GLY A 259 -4.58 3.84 4.00
CA GLY A 259 -5.32 4.55 2.95
C GLY A 259 -4.55 5.72 2.36
N HIS A 260 -3.80 6.44 3.19
CA HIS A 260 -3.05 7.62 2.75
C HIS A 260 -1.80 7.28 1.93
N GLU A 261 -0.86 6.53 2.52
CA GLU A 261 0.48 6.36 1.95
C GLU A 261 0.50 5.53 0.66
N THR A 262 -0.36 4.51 0.58
CA THR A 262 -0.37 3.61 -0.57
C THR A 262 -0.86 4.30 -1.84
N THR A 263 -1.95 5.06 -1.75
CA THR A 263 -2.49 5.81 -2.89
C THR A 263 -1.58 6.98 -3.28
N ALA A 264 -0.98 7.66 -2.31
CA ALA A 264 -0.01 8.72 -2.61
C ALA A 264 1.18 8.20 -3.44
N ASN A 265 1.74 7.04 -3.05
CA ASN A 265 2.82 6.40 -3.82
C ASN A 265 2.36 5.98 -5.22
N LEU A 266 1.17 5.37 -5.34
CA LEU A 266 0.59 5.04 -6.64
C LEU A 266 0.52 6.27 -7.55
N LEU A 267 -0.05 7.36 -7.08
CA LEU A 267 -0.20 8.62 -7.83
C LEU A 267 1.15 9.23 -8.21
N THR A 268 2.09 9.27 -7.27
CA THR A 268 3.44 9.79 -7.52
C THR A 268 4.15 9.04 -8.63
N TRP A 269 4.11 7.70 -8.59
CA TRP A 269 4.70 6.87 -9.64
C TRP A 269 3.94 6.95 -10.96
N THR A 270 2.62 7.12 -10.93
CA THR A 270 1.81 7.35 -12.13
C THR A 270 2.23 8.64 -12.83
N TRP A 271 2.40 9.74 -12.10
CA TRP A 271 2.86 11.01 -12.68
C TRP A 271 4.28 10.92 -13.23
N TYR A 272 5.17 10.22 -12.54
CA TYR A 272 6.50 9.94 -13.06
C TYR A 272 6.42 9.20 -14.40
N LEU A 273 5.66 8.12 -14.48
CA LEU A 273 5.53 7.31 -15.69
C LEU A 273 4.90 8.13 -16.84
N LEU A 274 3.85 8.88 -16.59
CA LEU A 274 3.23 9.75 -17.59
C LEU A 274 4.23 10.80 -18.11
N SER A 275 5.07 11.36 -17.25
CA SER A 275 6.10 12.32 -17.66
C SER A 275 7.17 11.75 -18.59
N GLN A 276 7.37 10.43 -18.57
CA GLN A 276 8.34 9.71 -19.42
C GLN A 276 7.70 9.16 -20.70
N HIS A 277 6.35 9.12 -20.78
CA HIS A 277 5.60 8.50 -21.88
C HIS A 277 4.55 9.46 -22.44
N PRO A 278 4.96 10.47 -23.25
CA PRO A 278 4.05 11.49 -23.79
C PRO A 278 2.90 10.92 -24.65
N GLU A 279 3.14 9.79 -25.32
CA GLU A 279 2.14 9.08 -26.13
C GLU A 279 1.03 8.50 -25.25
N VAL A 280 1.36 7.92 -24.09
CA VAL A 280 0.39 7.42 -23.11
C VAL A 280 -0.38 8.59 -22.49
N GLU A 281 0.33 9.66 -22.12
CA GLU A 281 -0.28 10.89 -21.59
C GLU A 281 -1.26 11.49 -22.61
N GLY A 282 -0.91 11.52 -23.90
CA GLY A 282 -1.78 12.01 -24.98
C GLY A 282 -3.09 11.24 -25.07
N ARG A 283 -3.04 9.91 -25.06
CA ARG A 283 -4.24 9.04 -25.09
C ARG A 283 -5.08 9.18 -23.84
N LEU A 284 -4.47 9.31 -22.66
CA LEU A 284 -5.18 9.62 -21.42
C LEU A 284 -5.97 10.93 -21.56
N HIS A 285 -5.33 11.98 -22.08
CA HIS A 285 -5.99 13.26 -22.30
C HIS A 285 -7.14 13.18 -23.30
N GLU A 286 -7.01 12.41 -24.38
CA GLU A 286 -8.07 12.20 -25.37
C GLU A 286 -9.31 11.53 -24.76
N GLU A 287 -9.12 10.52 -23.88
CA GLU A 287 -10.22 9.92 -23.13
C GLU A 287 -10.92 10.95 -22.25
N LEU A 288 -10.16 11.73 -21.47
CA LEU A 288 -10.70 12.69 -20.52
C LEU A 288 -11.45 13.84 -21.24
N ASP A 289 -10.89 14.36 -22.35
CA ASP A 289 -11.53 15.41 -23.14
C ASP A 289 -12.86 14.93 -23.73
N ARG A 290 -12.89 13.73 -24.29
CA ARG A 290 -14.08 13.12 -24.87
C ARG A 290 -15.18 12.84 -23.87
N LEU A 291 -14.83 12.32 -22.68
CA LEU A 291 -15.82 11.86 -21.68
C LEU A 291 -16.25 12.96 -20.72
N LEU A 292 -15.33 13.82 -20.32
CA LEU A 292 -15.56 14.78 -19.25
C LEU A 292 -15.80 16.21 -19.77
N SER A 293 -15.24 16.57 -20.92
CA SER A 293 -15.40 17.91 -21.51
C SER A 293 -15.17 19.07 -20.51
N GLY A 294 -14.17 18.90 -19.61
CA GLY A 294 -13.82 19.88 -18.58
C GLY A 294 -14.59 19.78 -17.25
N ARG A 295 -15.69 19.03 -17.18
CA ARG A 295 -16.36 18.78 -15.89
C ARG A 295 -15.56 17.87 -14.97
N LEU A 296 -15.81 17.95 -13.67
CA LEU A 296 -15.24 17.02 -12.72
C LEU A 296 -15.75 15.59 -12.93
N PRO A 297 -14.88 14.56 -12.87
CA PRO A 297 -15.32 13.19 -12.91
C PRO A 297 -16.15 12.85 -11.69
N GLN A 298 -17.13 11.98 -11.87
CA GLN A 298 -17.99 11.45 -10.82
C GLN A 298 -17.80 9.93 -10.71
N PRO A 299 -18.18 9.28 -9.60
CA PRO A 299 -18.11 7.83 -9.46
C PRO A 299 -18.80 7.05 -10.60
N GLU A 300 -19.84 7.62 -11.17
CA GLU A 300 -20.60 7.06 -12.29
C GLU A 300 -19.82 7.04 -13.61
N ASP A 301 -18.76 7.84 -13.72
CA ASP A 301 -17.89 7.87 -14.90
C ASP A 301 -16.87 6.73 -14.91
N LEU A 302 -16.57 6.13 -13.76
CA LEU A 302 -15.56 5.07 -13.64
C LEU A 302 -15.69 3.94 -14.66
N PRO A 303 -16.90 3.43 -14.96
CA PRO A 303 -17.06 2.39 -15.97
C PRO A 303 -16.70 2.81 -17.39
N GLN A 304 -16.50 4.11 -17.65
CA GLN A 304 -16.15 4.66 -18.97
C GLN A 304 -14.69 5.11 -19.06
N LEU A 305 -14.01 5.33 -17.91
CA LEU A 305 -12.62 5.75 -17.82
C LEU A 305 -11.65 4.57 -18.00
N HIS A 306 -11.83 3.83 -19.10
CA HIS A 306 -11.10 2.57 -19.34
C HIS A 306 -9.59 2.76 -19.51
N TYR A 307 -9.18 3.83 -20.23
CA TYR A 307 -7.76 4.06 -20.43
C TYR A 307 -7.09 4.60 -19.17
N THR A 308 -7.78 5.43 -18.42
CA THR A 308 -7.34 5.89 -17.09
C THR A 308 -7.14 4.70 -16.14
N GLU A 309 -8.08 3.73 -16.13
CA GLU A 309 -7.94 2.48 -15.35
C GLU A 309 -6.70 1.69 -15.78
N LYS A 310 -6.46 1.54 -17.08
CA LYS A 310 -5.28 0.86 -17.63
C LYS A 310 -3.98 1.54 -17.21
N VAL A 311 -3.92 2.87 -17.24
CA VAL A 311 -2.77 3.68 -16.77
C VAL A 311 -2.49 3.42 -15.30
N VAL A 312 -3.51 3.45 -14.45
CA VAL A 312 -3.40 3.20 -13.01
C VAL A 312 -2.95 1.75 -12.74
N ALA A 313 -3.52 0.77 -13.46
CA ALA A 313 -3.15 -0.65 -13.34
C ALA A 313 -1.69 -0.89 -13.70
N GLU A 314 -1.21 -0.29 -14.80
CA GLU A 314 0.16 -0.44 -15.26
C GLU A 314 1.16 0.26 -14.34
N SER A 315 0.76 1.39 -13.75
CA SER A 315 1.55 2.06 -12.72
C SER A 315 1.73 1.18 -11.48
N MET A 316 0.65 0.53 -11.01
CA MET A 316 0.72 -0.43 -9.90
C MET A 316 1.52 -1.68 -10.24
N ARG A 317 1.55 -2.10 -11.51
CA ARG A 317 2.40 -3.20 -11.94
C ARG A 317 3.87 -2.85 -11.80
N LEU A 318 4.27 -1.70 -12.35
CA LEU A 318 5.66 -1.25 -12.31
C LEU A 318 6.10 -0.79 -10.92
N TYR A 319 5.26 -0.07 -10.20
CA TYR A 319 5.58 0.45 -8.88
C TYR A 319 4.48 0.12 -7.87
N PRO A 320 4.31 -1.18 -7.52
CA PRO A 320 3.30 -1.57 -6.54
C PRO A 320 3.63 -0.96 -5.16
N PRO A 321 2.71 -0.19 -4.56
CA PRO A 321 2.95 0.38 -3.23
C PRO A 321 3.31 -0.68 -2.19
N ALA A 322 2.58 -1.81 -2.16
CA ALA A 322 2.93 -3.00 -1.39
C ALA A 322 3.88 -3.89 -2.18
N TRP A 323 5.17 -3.55 -2.22
CA TRP A 323 6.18 -4.21 -3.05
C TRP A 323 6.58 -5.61 -2.59
N ILE A 324 6.30 -5.96 -1.32
CA ILE A 324 6.59 -7.26 -0.70
C ILE A 324 5.52 -7.62 0.33
N ILE A 325 5.15 -8.87 0.37
CA ILE A 325 4.21 -9.45 1.34
C ILE A 325 4.95 -10.50 2.16
N GLY A 326 4.95 -10.36 3.48
CA GLY A 326 5.51 -11.34 4.41
C GLY A 326 4.44 -12.23 5.05
N ARG A 327 4.71 -13.52 5.10
CA ARG A 327 3.97 -14.52 5.87
C ARG A 327 4.95 -15.31 6.76
N ARG A 328 4.45 -16.03 7.72
CA ARG A 328 5.22 -17.05 8.47
C ARG A 328 4.39 -18.32 8.59
N THR A 329 5.03 -19.46 8.48
CA THR A 329 4.38 -20.75 8.73
C THR A 329 4.00 -20.86 10.20
N LEU A 330 2.76 -21.25 10.50
CA LEU A 330 2.27 -21.50 11.86
C LEU A 330 2.58 -22.93 12.32
N GLN A 331 2.68 -23.81 11.37
CA GLN A 331 3.00 -25.21 11.53
C GLN A 331 4.02 -25.63 10.48
N GLU A 332 4.39 -26.89 10.47
CA GLU A 332 5.17 -27.48 9.39
C GLU A 332 4.41 -27.34 8.08
N TYR A 333 5.10 -27.02 7.00
CA TYR A 333 4.50 -26.78 5.70
C TYR A 333 5.36 -27.32 4.56
N GLU A 334 4.73 -28.01 3.63
CA GLU A 334 5.38 -28.48 2.41
C GLU A 334 5.13 -27.52 1.26
N VAL A 335 6.21 -27.01 0.65
CA VAL A 335 6.15 -26.22 -0.57
C VAL A 335 6.94 -26.96 -1.65
N SER A 336 6.24 -27.42 -2.70
CA SER A 336 6.85 -28.33 -3.69
C SER A 336 7.47 -29.56 -3.00
N SER A 337 8.74 -29.82 -3.19
CA SER A 337 9.49 -30.93 -2.55
C SER A 337 10.19 -30.56 -1.23
N TYR A 338 9.98 -29.35 -0.72
CA TYR A 338 10.67 -28.83 0.47
C TYR A 338 9.77 -28.82 1.68
N ARG A 339 10.30 -29.31 2.81
CA ARG A 339 9.59 -29.38 4.10
C ARG A 339 10.13 -28.30 5.03
N LEU A 340 9.30 -27.31 5.31
CA LEU A 340 9.64 -26.12 6.08
C LEU A 340 9.21 -26.25 7.54
N PRO A 341 10.05 -25.88 8.50
CA PRO A 341 9.65 -25.86 9.91
C PRO A 341 8.65 -24.73 10.21
N PRO A 342 7.93 -24.83 11.33
CA PRO A 342 7.17 -23.71 11.87
C PRO A 342 8.01 -22.44 12.01
N ASN A 343 7.37 -21.27 11.91
CA ASN A 343 8.00 -19.96 11.94
C ASN A 343 8.96 -19.64 10.77
N THR A 344 8.93 -20.42 9.68
CA THR A 344 9.63 -20.03 8.44
C THR A 344 9.00 -18.77 7.87
N LEU A 345 9.83 -17.78 7.54
CA LEU A 345 9.40 -16.56 6.85
C LEU A 345 9.17 -16.85 5.37
N ILE A 346 7.99 -16.58 4.88
CA ILE A 346 7.64 -16.65 3.46
C ILE A 346 7.57 -15.23 2.92
N LEU A 347 8.28 -14.96 1.84
CA LEU A 347 8.30 -13.66 1.17
C LEU A 347 7.71 -13.83 -0.23
N LEU A 348 6.78 -12.95 -0.57
CA LEU A 348 6.14 -12.84 -1.89
C LEU A 348 6.30 -11.39 -2.33
N SER A 349 6.74 -11.16 -3.57
CA SER A 349 6.98 -9.78 -4.02
C SER A 349 6.16 -9.45 -5.27
N PRO A 350 5.11 -8.62 -5.15
CA PRO A 350 4.47 -8.01 -6.31
C PRO A 350 5.50 -7.34 -7.25
N PHE A 351 6.46 -6.59 -6.69
CA PHE A 351 7.46 -5.90 -7.49
C PHE A 351 8.29 -6.83 -8.40
N ILE A 352 8.67 -8.02 -7.93
CA ILE A 352 9.43 -9.00 -8.71
C ILE A 352 8.51 -9.75 -9.67
N MET A 353 7.39 -10.28 -9.16
CA MET A 353 6.45 -11.07 -9.96
C MET A 353 5.83 -10.26 -11.10
N HIS A 354 5.47 -9.01 -10.86
CA HIS A 354 4.89 -8.15 -11.90
C HIS A 354 5.89 -7.76 -13.01
N ARG A 355 7.17 -8.11 -12.84
CA ARG A 355 8.25 -7.91 -13.83
C ARG A 355 8.80 -9.20 -14.40
N ASP A 356 8.12 -10.30 -14.17
CA ASP A 356 8.52 -11.60 -14.68
C ASP A 356 8.11 -11.72 -16.16
N GLU A 357 9.11 -11.94 -17.03
CA GLU A 357 8.95 -12.03 -18.49
C GLU A 357 8.06 -13.19 -18.93
N ARG A 358 7.94 -14.22 -18.09
CA ARG A 358 7.04 -15.36 -18.35
C ARG A 358 5.56 -14.96 -18.41
N TYR A 359 5.20 -13.87 -17.73
CA TYR A 359 3.81 -13.44 -17.56
C TYR A 359 3.54 -12.04 -18.13
N HIS A 360 4.58 -11.24 -18.30
CA HIS A 360 4.50 -9.88 -18.79
C HIS A 360 5.56 -9.66 -19.87
N SER A 361 5.16 -9.63 -21.15
CA SER A 361 6.07 -9.26 -22.23
C SER A 361 6.64 -7.86 -22.00
N ASP A 362 7.90 -7.64 -22.36
CA ASP A 362 8.58 -6.35 -22.15
C ASP A 362 8.32 -5.74 -20.77
N PRO A 363 8.66 -6.45 -19.66
CA PRO A 363 8.13 -6.15 -18.34
C PRO A 363 8.61 -4.82 -17.77
N GLN A 364 9.59 -4.16 -18.39
CA GLN A 364 10.07 -2.83 -17.98
C GLN A 364 9.33 -1.69 -18.68
N GLN A 365 8.62 -1.96 -19.77
CA GLN A 365 7.87 -0.97 -20.53
C GLN A 365 6.58 -0.59 -19.81
N PHE A 366 6.24 0.70 -19.87
CA PHE A 366 4.97 1.22 -19.40
C PHE A 366 3.94 1.13 -20.53
N GLU A 367 3.18 0.03 -20.54
CA GLU A 367 2.27 -0.34 -21.61
C GLU A 367 0.84 -0.55 -21.06
N PRO A 368 0.01 0.51 -20.98
CA PRO A 368 -1.36 0.40 -20.47
C PRO A 368 -2.24 -0.58 -21.25
N GLU A 369 -1.99 -0.79 -22.56
CA GLU A 369 -2.77 -1.74 -23.36
C GLU A 369 -2.59 -3.19 -22.92
N ARG A 370 -1.61 -3.49 -22.13
CA ARG A 370 -1.46 -4.78 -21.42
C ARG A 370 -2.70 -5.16 -20.60
N TRP A 371 -3.54 -4.17 -20.25
CA TRP A 371 -4.76 -4.35 -19.47
C TRP A 371 -6.02 -4.40 -20.33
N ALA A 372 -5.91 -4.51 -21.65
CA ALA A 372 -7.03 -4.80 -22.53
C ALA A 372 -7.73 -6.11 -22.10
N PRO A 373 -9.06 -6.22 -22.24
CA PRO A 373 -9.83 -7.39 -21.78
C PRO A 373 -9.27 -8.72 -22.31
N GLU A 374 -8.83 -8.75 -23.57
CA GLU A 374 -8.28 -9.92 -24.25
C GLU A 374 -6.97 -10.40 -23.62
N ALA A 375 -6.15 -9.48 -23.15
CA ALA A 375 -4.86 -9.78 -22.52
C ALA A 375 -4.99 -10.24 -21.05
N LYS A 376 -6.08 -9.89 -20.37
CA LYS A 376 -6.32 -10.28 -18.97
C LYS A 376 -6.56 -11.78 -18.81
N THR A 377 -7.14 -12.45 -19.79
CA THR A 377 -7.57 -13.86 -19.72
C THR A 377 -6.43 -14.87 -19.83
N VAL A 378 -5.29 -14.48 -20.36
CA VAL A 378 -4.15 -15.37 -20.65
C VAL A 378 -3.19 -15.52 -19.47
N ARG A 379 -3.20 -14.57 -18.54
CA ARG A 379 -2.23 -14.53 -17.44
C ARG A 379 -2.74 -15.23 -16.18
N PRO A 380 -1.91 -16.02 -15.48
CA PRO A 380 -2.27 -16.56 -14.17
C PRO A 380 -2.64 -15.41 -13.19
N ARG A 381 -3.71 -15.59 -12.41
CA ARG A 381 -4.24 -14.55 -11.52
C ARG A 381 -3.18 -13.93 -10.61
N PHE A 382 -2.29 -14.74 -10.03
CA PHE A 382 -1.26 -14.28 -9.09
C PHE A 382 0.06 -13.88 -9.77
N SER A 383 0.09 -13.72 -11.10
CA SER A 383 1.14 -12.97 -11.78
C SER A 383 0.97 -11.45 -11.62
N TYR A 384 -0.23 -11.01 -11.16
CA TYR A 384 -0.53 -9.64 -10.77
C TYR A 384 -1.40 -9.63 -9.50
N PHE A 385 -0.87 -9.15 -8.38
CA PHE A 385 -1.55 -9.18 -7.08
C PHE A 385 -1.18 -7.98 -6.17
N PRO A 386 -1.37 -6.73 -6.64
CA PRO A 386 -0.98 -5.53 -5.90
C PRO A 386 -1.73 -5.36 -4.57
N PHE A 387 -2.89 -5.99 -4.45
CA PHE A 387 -3.74 -6.00 -3.25
C PHE A 387 -3.64 -7.29 -2.42
N GLY A 388 -2.68 -8.16 -2.75
CA GLY A 388 -2.55 -9.46 -2.10
C GLY A 388 -3.63 -10.46 -2.51
N GLY A 389 -4.12 -11.26 -1.56
CA GLY A 389 -5.16 -12.27 -1.81
C GLY A 389 -5.63 -12.99 -0.55
N GLY A 390 -6.72 -13.76 -0.70
CA GLY A 390 -7.30 -14.59 0.35
C GLY A 390 -7.96 -13.80 1.47
N SER A 391 -8.04 -14.40 2.66
CA SER A 391 -8.70 -13.80 3.83
C SER A 391 -8.08 -12.47 4.28
N ARG A 392 -6.87 -12.15 3.79
CA ARG A 392 -6.12 -10.94 4.12
C ARG A 392 -5.89 -10.02 2.92
N GLN A 393 -6.68 -10.18 1.86
CA GLN A 393 -6.71 -9.26 0.74
C GLN A 393 -7.03 -7.84 1.22
N CYS A 394 -6.49 -6.82 0.57
CA CYS A 394 -6.73 -5.43 0.92
C CYS A 394 -8.24 -5.15 1.03
N ILE A 395 -8.68 -4.65 2.19
CA ILE A 395 -10.09 -4.31 2.43
C ILE A 395 -10.49 -3.06 1.65
N GLY A 396 -9.53 -2.13 1.45
CA GLY A 396 -9.71 -0.87 0.73
C GLY A 396 -9.44 -0.94 -0.77
N GLU A 397 -9.42 -2.14 -1.39
CA GLU A 397 -9.09 -2.28 -2.81
C GLU A 397 -10.01 -1.43 -3.71
N SER A 398 -11.34 -1.50 -3.51
CA SER A 398 -12.30 -0.72 -4.29
C SER A 398 -12.17 0.79 -4.05
N PHE A 399 -11.83 1.20 -2.83
CA PHE A 399 -11.54 2.59 -2.49
C PHE A 399 -10.28 3.08 -3.23
N ALA A 400 -9.20 2.31 -3.19
CA ALA A 400 -7.93 2.68 -3.83
C ALA A 400 -8.04 2.75 -5.36
N TRP A 401 -8.82 1.87 -5.99
CA TRP A 401 -9.10 1.93 -7.41
C TRP A 401 -9.87 3.21 -7.78
N MET A 402 -10.97 3.49 -7.07
CA MET A 402 -11.77 4.69 -7.29
C MET A 402 -10.92 5.95 -7.09
N GLU A 403 -10.21 6.04 -5.97
CA GLU A 403 -9.36 7.17 -5.63
C GLU A 403 -8.29 7.38 -6.71
N GLY A 404 -7.53 6.35 -7.07
CA GLY A 404 -6.50 6.44 -8.09
C GLY A 404 -7.01 6.95 -9.44
N ILE A 405 -8.13 6.38 -9.93
CA ILE A 405 -8.71 6.75 -11.21
C ILE A 405 -9.27 8.19 -11.19
N LEU A 406 -10.07 8.54 -10.16
CA LEU A 406 -10.69 9.86 -10.07
C LEU A 406 -9.66 10.98 -9.90
N LEU A 407 -8.60 10.74 -9.09
CA LEU A 407 -7.54 11.73 -8.87
C LEU A 407 -6.70 11.95 -10.12
N VAL A 408 -6.30 10.87 -10.81
CA VAL A 408 -5.60 10.99 -12.10
C VAL A 408 -6.47 11.73 -13.11
N ALA A 409 -7.74 11.33 -13.25
CA ALA A 409 -8.67 11.97 -14.20
C ALA A 409 -8.88 13.45 -13.86
N THR A 410 -9.03 13.82 -12.58
CA THR A 410 -9.26 15.21 -12.17
C THR A 410 -8.05 16.10 -12.46
N LEU A 411 -6.85 15.65 -12.07
CA LEU A 411 -5.63 16.45 -12.18
C LEU A 411 -5.16 16.53 -13.63
N ALA A 412 -5.20 15.42 -14.39
CA ALA A 412 -4.74 15.35 -15.77
C ALA A 412 -5.60 16.15 -16.76
N GLN A 413 -6.85 16.51 -16.43
CA GLN A 413 -7.64 17.39 -17.29
C GLN A 413 -7.00 18.79 -17.46
N ARG A 414 -6.28 19.25 -16.44
CA ARG A 414 -5.73 20.63 -16.45
C ARG A 414 -4.22 20.69 -16.54
N TRP A 415 -3.54 19.68 -16.02
CA TRP A 415 -2.11 19.73 -15.78
C TRP A 415 -1.36 18.59 -16.46
N ARG A 416 -0.15 18.91 -16.91
CA ARG A 416 0.92 17.98 -17.25
C ARG A 416 2.05 18.16 -16.27
N MET A 417 2.70 17.08 -15.93
CA MET A 417 3.85 17.11 -15.03
C MET A 417 5.10 16.68 -15.79
N ARG A 418 6.17 17.43 -15.66
CA ARG A 418 7.46 17.13 -16.31
C ARG A 418 8.53 16.98 -15.26
N LEU A 419 9.15 15.81 -15.22
CA LEU A 419 10.27 15.57 -14.32
C LEU A 419 11.34 16.63 -14.53
N LEU A 420 11.87 17.22 -13.45
CA LEU A 420 12.94 18.19 -13.57
C LEU A 420 14.18 17.53 -14.16
N PRO A 421 14.86 18.18 -15.14
CA PRO A 421 16.13 17.70 -15.66
C PRO A 421 17.15 17.45 -14.53
N GLY A 422 17.77 16.28 -14.52
CA GLY A 422 18.75 15.89 -13.50
C GLY A 422 18.17 15.49 -12.14
N HIS A 423 16.85 15.50 -11.92
CA HIS A 423 16.28 14.98 -10.69
C HIS A 423 16.46 13.47 -10.60
N PRO A 424 17.14 12.93 -9.57
CA PRO A 424 17.38 11.50 -9.46
C PRO A 424 16.10 10.76 -9.09
N VAL A 425 15.80 9.68 -9.82
CA VAL A 425 14.65 8.81 -9.53
C VAL A 425 15.13 7.43 -9.17
N ALA A 426 14.79 6.98 -7.97
CA ALA A 426 15.06 5.62 -7.51
C ALA A 426 13.98 5.19 -6.52
N PRO A 427 13.51 3.92 -6.56
CA PRO A 427 12.61 3.40 -5.56
C PRO A 427 13.32 3.20 -4.21
N ARG A 428 12.63 3.50 -3.13
CA ARG A 428 13.05 3.27 -1.74
C ARG A 428 12.09 2.24 -1.10
N PRO A 429 12.44 0.96 -1.09
CA PRO A 429 11.62 -0.09 -0.51
C PRO A 429 11.66 -0.02 1.02
N LEU A 430 10.62 0.57 1.60
CA LEU A 430 10.34 0.63 3.04
C LEU A 430 9.16 -0.31 3.35
N VAL A 431 8.20 0.16 4.16
CA VAL A 431 6.89 -0.50 4.32
C VAL A 431 6.16 -0.47 2.97
N THR A 432 6.22 0.68 2.31
CA THR A 432 5.73 0.91 0.96
C THR A 432 6.89 1.28 0.02
N LEU A 433 6.63 1.30 -1.28
CA LEU A 433 7.61 1.64 -2.32
C LEU A 433 7.59 3.14 -2.62
N ARG A 434 8.32 3.92 -1.83
CA ARG A 434 8.43 5.38 -2.01
C ARG A 434 9.48 5.79 -3.04
N PRO A 435 9.39 6.97 -3.66
CA PRO A 435 10.53 7.60 -4.31
C PRO A 435 11.58 7.98 -3.25
N LYS A 436 12.86 7.72 -3.54
CA LYS A 436 13.96 7.93 -2.58
C LYS A 436 14.27 9.42 -2.35
N PHE A 437 14.02 10.26 -3.34
CA PHE A 437 14.45 11.67 -3.38
C PHE A 437 13.27 12.64 -3.51
N GLY A 438 12.03 12.19 -3.21
CA GLY A 438 10.82 12.87 -3.61
C GLY A 438 10.61 12.79 -5.11
N MET A 439 9.72 13.61 -5.67
CA MET A 439 9.43 13.63 -7.11
C MET A 439 9.25 15.09 -7.56
N LYS A 440 10.37 15.79 -7.78
CA LYS A 440 10.32 17.21 -8.22
C LYS A 440 9.94 17.31 -9.68
N MET A 441 8.82 17.94 -9.95
CA MET A 441 8.27 18.10 -11.28
C MET A 441 7.86 19.54 -11.55
N LYS A 442 8.01 19.97 -12.79
CA LYS A 442 7.45 21.22 -13.30
C LYS A 442 6.00 20.96 -13.71
N VAL A 443 5.11 21.84 -13.27
CA VAL A 443 3.69 21.78 -13.60
C VAL A 443 3.44 22.65 -14.84
N GLU A 444 2.85 22.08 -15.88
CA GLU A 444 2.52 22.75 -17.15
C GLU A 444 1.03 22.67 -17.40
N ARG A 445 0.41 23.80 -17.75
CA ARG A 445 -1.00 23.82 -18.07
C ARG A 445 -1.23 23.17 -19.43
N ARG A 446 -2.24 22.35 -19.53
CA ARG A 446 -2.70 21.87 -20.83
C ARG A 446 -3.36 23.03 -21.60
N ALA A 447 -3.08 23.12 -22.90
CA ALA A 447 -3.89 23.95 -23.77
C ALA A 447 -5.33 23.42 -23.76
N ALA A 448 -6.31 24.29 -23.53
CA ALA A 448 -7.70 23.94 -23.72
C ALA A 448 -7.90 23.60 -25.19
N LYS A 449 -8.47 22.42 -25.47
CA LYS A 449 -8.96 22.10 -26.83
C LYS A 449 -10.34 22.66 -27.03
#